data_9a15254b3dab0903824dd6664b869bef
#
_entry.id   9a15254b3dab0903824dd6664b869bef
#
_cell.length_a   1.000
_cell.length_b   1.000
_cell.length_c   1.000
_cell.angle_alpha   90.00
_cell.angle_beta   90.00
_cell.angle_gamma   90.00
#
_symmetry.space_group_name_H-M   'P 1'
#
loop_
_entity.id
_entity.type
_entity.pdbx_description
1 polymer ?
#
loop_
_entity_poly.entity_id
_entity_poly.type
_entity_poly.pdbx_seq_one_letter_code
_entity_poly.pdbx_strand_id
1 'polypeptide(L)'
;DTGALKEARIAYFHMDSLRAGYELIKEKNGRFTSEARRVETELQDKQEKAQRRYQELSQKDRTYSTQAEIEKDEAEVRKLMADLQGMQAEGEERMARLENDMLKEISKELEDFLNTYNTTAGYDYILSIQSGGQIWVGNKGLDITRDLVNGLNARHRAGKATKK
;
A
#
# COMPACT_ATOMS: atom_id res chain seq x y z
N ASP A 1 -10.12 -46.92 17.71
CA ASP A 1 -8.91 -46.55 16.95
C ASP A 1 -8.21 -45.43 17.73
N THR A 2 -7.36 -45.82 18.71
CA THR A 2 -6.52 -44.93 19.44
C THR A 2 -5.28 -44.62 18.57
N GLY A 3 -5.45 -43.77 17.55
CA GLY A 3 -4.35 -43.23 16.84
C GLY A 3 -3.46 -42.52 17.84
N ALA A 4 -2.19 -42.98 17.97
CA ALA A 4 -1.20 -42.33 18.81
C ALA A 4 -1.19 -40.83 18.50
N LEU A 5 -1.49 -39.97 19.48
CA LEU A 5 -1.38 -38.52 19.32
C LEU A 5 0.04 -38.17 18.96
N LYS A 6 0.26 -37.84 17.71
CA LYS A 6 1.58 -37.37 17.23
C LYS A 6 1.84 -36.02 17.89
N GLU A 7 2.99 -35.88 18.52
CA GLU A 7 3.42 -34.59 19.05
C GLU A 7 3.54 -33.61 17.87
N ALA A 8 2.74 -32.54 17.91
CA ALA A 8 2.77 -31.51 16.88
C ALA A 8 4.03 -30.64 17.00
N ARG A 9 4.75 -30.47 15.92
CA ARG A 9 5.88 -29.53 15.84
C ARG A 9 5.35 -28.14 15.50
N ILE A 10 5.49 -27.22 16.42
CA ILE A 10 4.97 -25.85 16.29
C ILE A 10 6.14 -24.87 16.31
N ALA A 11 6.07 -23.87 15.45
CA ALA A 11 6.92 -22.69 15.47
C ALA A 11 6.05 -21.43 15.42
N TYR A 12 6.62 -20.30 15.77
CA TYR A 12 5.93 -19.02 15.63
C TYR A 12 6.89 -17.90 15.21
N PHE A 13 6.32 -16.81 14.74
CA PHE A 13 7.05 -15.59 14.46
C PHE A 13 6.24 -14.35 14.90
N HIS A 14 6.94 -13.28 15.21
CA HIS A 14 6.34 -12.00 15.53
C HIS A 14 6.08 -11.20 14.26
N MET A 15 4.81 -10.97 13.93
CA MET A 15 4.40 -10.24 12.72
C MET A 15 4.94 -8.81 12.70
N ASP A 16 4.95 -8.10 13.84
CA ASP A 16 5.45 -6.73 13.91
C ASP A 16 6.95 -6.64 13.61
N SER A 17 7.73 -7.58 14.14
CA SER A 17 9.17 -7.69 13.86
C SER A 17 9.46 -8.07 12.42
N LEU A 18 8.65 -8.96 11.85
CA LEU A 18 8.75 -9.33 10.44
C LEU A 18 8.47 -8.12 9.54
N ARG A 19 7.40 -7.38 9.79
CA ARG A 19 7.07 -6.16 9.04
C ARG A 19 8.17 -5.11 9.14
N ALA A 20 8.77 -4.94 10.30
CA ALA A 20 9.86 -3.99 10.51
C ALA A 20 11.17 -4.41 9.79
N GLY A 21 11.43 -5.70 9.66
CA GLY A 21 12.66 -6.25 9.09
C GLY A 21 12.60 -6.63 7.61
N TYR A 22 11.40 -6.83 7.05
CA TYR A 22 11.23 -7.31 5.67
C TYR A 22 11.45 -6.18 4.65
N GLU A 23 12.48 -6.30 3.82
CA GLU A 23 12.88 -5.29 2.83
C GLU A 23 11.81 -5.02 1.76
N LEU A 24 11.07 -6.05 1.33
CA LEU A 24 9.96 -5.87 0.40
C LEU A 24 8.92 -4.90 0.95
N ILE A 25 8.56 -5.03 2.21
CA ILE A 25 7.58 -4.14 2.86
C ILE A 25 8.09 -2.70 2.89
N LYS A 26 9.37 -2.50 3.23
CA LYS A 26 9.99 -1.17 3.22
C LYS A 26 9.98 -0.54 1.83
N GLU A 27 10.31 -1.32 0.81
CA GLU A 27 10.28 -0.88 -0.58
C GLU A 27 8.86 -0.50 -1.03
N LYS A 28 7.88 -1.34 -0.73
CA LYS A 28 6.47 -1.09 -1.08
C LYS A 28 5.92 0.14 -0.37
N ASN A 29 6.23 0.31 0.92
CA ASN A 29 5.85 1.51 1.67
C ASN A 29 6.50 2.78 1.09
N GLY A 30 7.76 2.71 0.67
CA GLY A 30 8.43 3.82 -0.01
C GLY A 30 7.76 4.20 -1.32
N ARG A 31 7.40 3.24 -2.13
CA ARG A 31 6.63 3.47 -3.38
C ARG A 31 5.26 4.06 -3.11
N PHE A 32 4.55 3.56 -2.12
CA PHE A 32 3.25 4.09 -1.71
C PHE A 32 3.36 5.55 -1.28
N THR A 33 4.33 5.89 -0.44
CA THR A 33 4.58 7.27 0.01
C THR A 33 4.93 8.18 -1.15
N SER A 34 5.78 7.74 -2.09
CA SER A 34 6.16 8.53 -3.27
C SER A 34 4.96 8.80 -4.18
N GLU A 35 4.11 7.80 -4.39
CA GLU A 35 2.92 7.93 -5.21
C GLU A 35 1.87 8.85 -4.54
N ALA A 36 1.72 8.75 -3.23
CA ALA A 36 0.85 9.65 -2.47
C ALA A 36 1.27 11.11 -2.62
N ARG A 37 2.57 11.39 -2.50
CA ARG A 37 3.11 12.74 -2.73
C ARG A 37 2.88 13.24 -4.15
N ARG A 38 3.04 12.37 -5.12
CA ARG A 38 2.81 12.71 -6.52
C ARG A 38 1.35 13.08 -6.77
N VAL A 39 0.41 12.28 -6.28
CA VAL A 39 -1.03 12.55 -6.37
C VAL A 39 -1.38 13.87 -5.69
N GLU A 40 -0.85 14.11 -4.49
CA GLU A 40 -1.05 15.36 -3.75
C GLU A 40 -0.54 16.58 -4.53
N THR A 41 0.67 16.50 -5.07
CA THR A 41 1.27 17.58 -5.88
C THR A 41 0.47 17.87 -7.14
N GLU A 42 0.05 16.83 -7.88
CA GLU A 42 -0.77 16.96 -9.07
C GLU A 42 -2.11 17.65 -8.74
N LEU A 43 -2.73 17.28 -7.61
CA LEU A 43 -3.99 17.88 -7.16
C LEU A 43 -3.80 19.34 -6.76
N GLN A 44 -2.75 19.64 -5.99
CA GLN A 44 -2.42 21.02 -5.57
C GLN A 44 -2.17 21.92 -6.78
N ASP A 45 -1.37 21.49 -7.76
CA ASP A 45 -1.09 22.26 -8.96
C ASP A 45 -2.38 22.60 -9.75
N LYS A 46 -3.29 21.65 -9.84
CA LYS A 46 -4.57 21.86 -10.53
C LYS A 46 -5.52 22.73 -9.73
N GLN A 47 -5.54 22.61 -8.40
CA GLN A 47 -6.29 23.54 -7.54
C GLN A 47 -5.80 24.98 -7.71
N GLU A 48 -4.49 25.20 -7.73
CA GLU A 48 -3.92 26.53 -7.92
C GLU A 48 -4.26 27.11 -9.31
N LYS A 49 -4.19 26.29 -10.36
CA LYS A 49 -4.58 26.70 -11.71
C LYS A 49 -6.05 27.04 -11.81
N ALA A 50 -6.92 26.21 -11.22
CA ALA A 50 -8.36 26.45 -11.19
C ALA A 50 -8.69 27.74 -10.41
N GLN A 51 -8.04 27.97 -9.28
CA GLN A 51 -8.25 29.16 -8.48
C GLN A 51 -7.80 30.44 -9.20
N ARG A 52 -6.63 30.40 -9.85
CA ARG A 52 -6.17 31.52 -10.71
C ARG A 52 -7.16 31.82 -11.81
N ARG A 53 -7.62 30.80 -12.51
CA ARG A 53 -8.60 30.95 -13.60
C ARG A 53 -9.93 31.49 -13.10
N TYR A 54 -10.37 31.04 -11.96
CA TYR A 54 -11.59 31.55 -11.30
C TYR A 54 -11.45 33.05 -10.97
N GLN A 55 -10.30 33.47 -10.42
CA GLN A 55 -10.03 34.89 -10.14
C GLN A 55 -9.98 35.73 -11.40
N GLU A 56 -9.33 35.27 -12.46
CA GLU A 56 -9.31 35.96 -13.75
C GLU A 56 -10.73 36.18 -14.29
N LEU A 57 -11.57 35.18 -14.26
CA LEU A 57 -12.95 35.23 -14.72
C LEU A 57 -13.81 36.14 -13.82
N SER A 58 -13.58 36.11 -12.51
CA SER A 58 -14.32 36.95 -11.55
C SER A 58 -13.97 38.43 -11.65
N GLN A 59 -12.74 38.76 -12.04
CA GLN A 59 -12.21 40.12 -12.17
C GLN A 59 -12.33 40.68 -13.60
N LYS A 60 -12.78 39.88 -14.53
CA LYS A 60 -12.93 40.25 -15.93
C LYS A 60 -13.96 41.40 -16.08
N ASP A 61 -13.60 42.46 -16.80
CA ASP A 61 -14.53 43.52 -17.16
C ASP A 61 -15.57 43.00 -18.17
N ARG A 62 -16.80 43.00 -17.75
CA ARG A 62 -17.94 42.47 -18.54
C ARG A 62 -18.80 43.53 -19.22
N THR A 63 -18.33 44.79 -19.18
CA THR A 63 -19.08 45.93 -19.73
C THR A 63 -19.51 45.70 -21.17
N TYR A 64 -18.70 45.07 -21.98
CA TYR A 64 -18.95 44.78 -23.40
C TYR A 64 -19.10 43.28 -23.69
N SER A 65 -19.23 42.46 -22.67
CA SER A 65 -19.38 41.01 -22.85
C SER A 65 -20.79 40.67 -23.36
N THR A 66 -20.85 39.75 -24.32
CA THR A 66 -22.13 39.18 -24.78
C THR A 66 -22.63 38.15 -23.76
N GLN A 67 -23.93 37.87 -23.83
CA GLN A 67 -24.53 36.83 -23.00
C GLN A 67 -23.87 35.45 -23.25
N ALA A 68 -23.51 35.16 -24.51
CA ALA A 68 -22.84 33.93 -24.88
C ALA A 68 -21.43 33.80 -24.25
N GLU A 69 -20.67 34.91 -24.14
CA GLU A 69 -19.38 34.95 -23.46
C GLU A 69 -19.52 34.74 -21.96
N ILE A 70 -20.50 35.32 -21.32
CA ILE A 70 -20.76 35.13 -19.89
C ILE A 70 -21.13 33.66 -19.62
N GLU A 71 -22.01 33.06 -20.40
CA GLU A 71 -22.41 31.66 -20.27
C GLU A 71 -21.22 30.70 -20.48
N LYS A 72 -20.33 31.02 -21.43
CA LYS A 72 -19.08 30.25 -21.65
C LYS A 72 -18.17 30.30 -20.45
N ASP A 73 -17.95 31.48 -19.84
CA ASP A 73 -17.13 31.66 -18.67
C ASP A 73 -17.69 30.90 -17.45
N GLU A 74 -18.99 30.95 -17.24
CA GLU A 74 -19.70 30.22 -16.19
C GLU A 74 -19.60 28.68 -16.40
N ALA A 75 -19.71 28.22 -17.64
CA ALA A 75 -19.54 26.82 -17.97
C ALA A 75 -18.11 26.35 -17.72
N GLU A 76 -17.10 27.19 -18.02
CA GLU A 76 -15.70 26.90 -17.72
C GLU A 76 -15.45 26.73 -16.21
N VAL A 77 -16.00 27.60 -15.38
CA VAL A 77 -15.92 27.51 -13.91
C VAL A 77 -16.55 26.21 -13.41
N ARG A 78 -17.74 25.87 -13.89
CA ARG A 78 -18.38 24.61 -13.52
C ARG A 78 -17.54 23.39 -13.90
N LYS A 79 -16.94 23.40 -15.08
CA LYS A 79 -16.06 22.33 -15.54
C LYS A 79 -14.79 22.22 -14.68
N LEU A 80 -14.14 23.34 -14.34
CA LEU A 80 -12.98 23.36 -13.46
C LEU A 80 -13.29 22.73 -12.10
N MET A 81 -14.43 23.07 -11.50
CA MET A 81 -14.87 22.51 -10.23
C MET A 81 -15.17 21.01 -10.33
N ALA A 82 -15.84 20.57 -11.40
CA ALA A 82 -16.12 19.16 -11.65
C ALA A 82 -14.84 18.35 -11.88
N ASP A 83 -13.89 18.89 -12.64
CA ASP A 83 -12.57 18.25 -12.90
C ASP A 83 -11.76 18.09 -11.60
N LEU A 84 -11.76 19.10 -10.72
CA LEU A 84 -11.09 19.00 -9.41
C LEU A 84 -11.71 17.92 -8.54
N GLN A 85 -13.03 17.86 -8.49
CA GLN A 85 -13.75 16.86 -7.69
C GLN A 85 -13.52 15.45 -8.24
N GLY A 86 -13.53 15.28 -9.55
CA GLY A 86 -13.24 14.03 -10.22
C GLY A 86 -11.81 13.55 -9.98
N MET A 87 -10.84 14.45 -10.00
CA MET A 87 -9.44 14.13 -9.71
C MET A 87 -9.19 13.67 -8.29
N GLN A 88 -9.85 14.31 -7.32
CA GLN A 88 -9.75 13.90 -5.93
C GLN A 88 -10.25 12.47 -5.75
N ALA A 89 -11.43 12.17 -6.29
CA ALA A 89 -12.01 10.83 -6.25
C ALA A 89 -11.12 9.78 -6.95
N GLU A 90 -10.58 10.12 -8.12
CA GLU A 90 -9.65 9.25 -8.86
C GLU A 90 -8.35 9.01 -8.11
N GLY A 91 -7.80 10.04 -7.46
CA GLY A 91 -6.60 9.93 -6.62
C GLY A 91 -6.81 9.01 -5.42
N GLU A 92 -7.92 9.16 -4.70
CA GLU A 92 -8.31 8.29 -3.58
C GLU A 92 -8.48 6.84 -4.01
N GLU A 93 -9.15 6.59 -5.13
CA GLU A 93 -9.33 5.26 -5.68
C GLU A 93 -7.99 4.63 -6.11
N ARG A 94 -7.13 5.40 -6.75
CA ARG A 94 -5.78 4.96 -7.15
C ARG A 94 -4.94 4.55 -5.94
N MET A 95 -4.97 5.33 -4.86
CA MET A 95 -4.26 5.03 -3.62
C MET A 95 -4.81 3.78 -2.95
N ALA A 96 -6.13 3.60 -2.92
CA ALA A 96 -6.78 2.41 -2.36
C ALA A 96 -6.41 1.14 -3.15
N ARG A 97 -6.37 1.20 -4.47
CA ARG A 97 -5.92 0.09 -5.32
C ARG A 97 -4.45 -0.25 -5.08
N LEU A 98 -3.60 0.75 -5.01
CA LEU A 98 -2.17 0.56 -4.77
C LEU A 98 -1.91 -0.12 -3.42
N GLU A 99 -2.60 0.31 -2.36
CA GLU A 99 -2.52 -0.30 -1.04
C GLU A 99 -2.98 -1.76 -1.06
N ASN A 100 -4.12 -2.03 -1.68
CA ASN A 100 -4.67 -3.38 -1.79
C ASN A 100 -3.75 -4.33 -2.56
N ASP A 101 -3.20 -3.89 -3.69
CA ASP A 101 -2.25 -4.65 -4.48
C ASP A 101 -0.95 -4.93 -3.72
N MET A 102 -0.47 -3.94 -2.98
CA MET A 102 0.70 -4.07 -2.09
C MET A 102 0.48 -5.14 -1.03
N LEU A 103 -0.65 -5.11 -0.34
CA LEU A 103 -0.98 -6.09 0.71
C LEU A 103 -1.11 -7.51 0.14
N LYS A 104 -1.73 -7.67 -1.02
CA LYS A 104 -1.84 -8.95 -1.71
C LYS A 104 -0.48 -9.51 -2.10
N GLU A 105 0.39 -8.68 -2.65
CA GLU A 105 1.73 -9.10 -3.07
C GLU A 105 2.59 -9.52 -1.86
N ILE A 106 2.57 -8.74 -0.77
CA ILE A 106 3.27 -9.08 0.47
C ILE A 106 2.76 -10.40 1.05
N SER A 107 1.44 -10.59 1.11
CA SER A 107 0.85 -11.82 1.63
C SER A 107 1.22 -13.03 0.79
N LYS A 108 1.20 -12.88 -0.53
CA LYS A 108 1.59 -13.96 -1.45
C LYS A 108 3.04 -14.35 -1.31
N GLU A 109 3.96 -13.38 -1.27
CA GLU A 109 5.38 -13.64 -1.09
C GLU A 109 5.69 -14.30 0.26
N LEU A 110 5.01 -13.88 1.31
CA LEU A 110 5.15 -14.49 2.63
C LEU A 110 4.64 -15.94 2.64
N GLU A 111 3.47 -16.18 2.08
CA GLU A 111 2.88 -17.52 2.00
C GLU A 111 3.76 -18.47 1.17
N ASP A 112 4.20 -18.05 -0.01
CA ASP A 112 5.07 -18.82 -0.89
C ASP A 112 6.40 -19.15 -0.20
N PHE A 113 6.97 -18.18 0.52
CA PHE A 113 8.20 -18.41 1.28
C PHE A 113 8.00 -19.39 2.44
N LEU A 114 6.93 -19.23 3.23
CA LEU A 114 6.64 -20.13 4.35
C LEU A 114 6.41 -21.56 3.89
N ASN A 115 5.71 -21.75 2.79
CA ASN A 115 5.52 -23.08 2.21
C ASN A 115 6.85 -23.73 1.79
N THR A 116 7.71 -22.98 1.12
CA THR A 116 9.05 -23.46 0.72
C THR A 116 9.94 -23.74 1.94
N TYR A 117 9.97 -22.83 2.90
CA TYR A 117 10.71 -22.97 4.14
C TYR A 117 10.28 -24.22 4.91
N ASN A 118 8.99 -24.45 5.00
CA ASN A 118 8.44 -25.56 5.76
C ASN A 118 8.65 -26.94 5.12
N THR A 119 8.93 -27.01 3.82
CA THR A 119 9.30 -28.30 3.18
C THR A 119 10.52 -28.92 3.82
N THR A 120 11.46 -28.10 4.27
CA THR A 120 12.69 -28.54 4.97
C THR A 120 12.52 -28.53 6.49
N ALA A 121 11.87 -27.50 7.04
CA ALA A 121 11.70 -27.33 8.49
C ALA A 121 10.73 -28.35 9.10
N GLY A 122 9.67 -28.73 8.39
CA GLY A 122 8.76 -29.80 8.77
C GLY A 122 7.90 -29.49 10.00
N TYR A 123 7.46 -28.27 10.19
CA TYR A 123 6.50 -27.89 11.22
C TYR A 123 5.09 -28.29 10.81
N ASP A 124 4.29 -28.73 11.78
CA ASP A 124 2.86 -28.96 11.58
C ASP A 124 2.09 -27.63 11.57
N TYR A 125 2.54 -26.66 12.38
CA TYR A 125 1.98 -25.30 12.43
C TYR A 125 3.06 -24.24 12.56
N ILE A 126 2.93 -23.18 11.78
CA ILE A 126 3.69 -21.93 11.95
C ILE A 126 2.66 -20.84 12.29
N LEU A 127 2.75 -20.29 13.50
CA LEU A 127 1.80 -19.33 14.03
C LEU A 127 2.35 -17.90 13.93
N SER A 128 1.48 -16.96 13.62
CA SER A 128 1.79 -15.54 13.65
C SER A 128 1.35 -14.93 14.97
N ILE A 129 2.28 -14.32 15.69
CA ILE A 129 2.00 -13.56 16.92
C ILE A 129 2.02 -12.08 16.58
N GLN A 130 0.96 -11.36 16.98
CA GLN A 130 0.88 -9.90 16.89
C GLN A 130 0.37 -9.32 18.21
N SER A 131 0.74 -8.06 18.48
CA SER A 131 0.24 -7.33 19.65
C SER A 131 -1.28 -7.28 19.64
N GLY A 132 -1.88 -7.66 20.79
CA GLY A 132 -3.33 -7.73 20.93
C GLY A 132 -3.99 -8.94 20.26
N GLY A 133 -3.21 -9.87 19.72
CA GLY A 133 -3.70 -11.13 19.14
C GLY A 133 -4.06 -12.18 20.19
N GLN A 134 -4.34 -13.38 19.72
CA GLN A 134 -4.81 -14.49 20.57
C GLN A 134 -3.69 -15.19 21.34
N ILE A 135 -2.44 -15.10 20.85
CA ILE A 135 -1.28 -15.78 21.46
C ILE A 135 -0.51 -14.77 22.30
N TRP A 136 -0.42 -15.01 23.58
CA TRP A 136 0.19 -14.10 24.56
C TRP A 136 1.59 -14.51 25.00
N VAL A 137 1.89 -15.80 24.99
CA VAL A 137 3.16 -16.35 25.44
C VAL A 137 3.61 -17.46 24.51
N GLY A 138 4.89 -17.46 24.16
CA GLY A 138 5.54 -18.52 23.38
C GLY A 138 6.93 -18.81 23.94
N ASN A 139 7.35 -20.07 23.87
CA ASN A 139 8.72 -20.45 24.18
C ASN A 139 9.67 -19.84 23.14
N LYS A 140 10.68 -19.12 23.60
CA LYS A 140 11.68 -18.46 22.71
C LYS A 140 12.41 -19.45 21.79
N GLY A 141 12.53 -20.70 22.18
CA GLY A 141 13.11 -21.75 21.34
C GLY A 141 12.27 -22.12 20.11
N LEU A 142 11.01 -21.70 20.08
CA LEU A 142 10.08 -21.90 18.94
C LEU A 142 9.95 -20.67 18.04
N ASP A 143 10.63 -19.58 18.40
CA ASP A 143 10.61 -18.32 17.64
C ASP A 143 11.53 -18.40 16.43
N ILE A 144 10.94 -18.39 15.24
CA ILE A 144 11.63 -18.41 13.95
C ILE A 144 11.64 -17.05 13.24
N THR A 145 11.28 -15.97 13.92
CA THR A 145 11.16 -14.63 13.32
C THR A 145 12.42 -14.22 12.57
N ARG A 146 13.59 -14.39 13.20
CA ARG A 146 14.88 -14.01 12.63
C ARG A 146 15.22 -14.81 11.36
N ASP A 147 14.97 -16.10 11.38
CA ASP A 147 15.23 -16.98 10.24
C ASP A 147 14.30 -16.64 9.06
N LEU A 148 13.02 -16.36 9.35
CA LEU A 148 12.07 -15.94 8.32
C LEU A 148 12.45 -14.60 7.71
N VAL A 149 12.79 -13.59 8.50
CA VAL A 149 13.22 -12.27 8.00
C VAL A 149 14.46 -12.39 7.13
N ASN A 150 15.46 -13.13 7.57
CA ASN A 150 16.69 -13.34 6.81
C ASN A 150 16.42 -14.07 5.49
N GLY A 151 15.61 -15.11 5.51
CA GLY A 151 15.25 -15.88 4.32
C GLY A 151 14.42 -15.09 3.32
N LEU A 152 13.43 -14.34 3.79
CA LEU A 152 12.61 -13.44 2.97
C LEU A 152 13.45 -12.36 2.30
N ASN A 153 14.37 -11.74 3.04
CA ASN A 153 15.24 -10.71 2.49
C ASN A 153 16.23 -11.28 1.47
N ALA A 154 16.79 -12.46 1.72
CA ALA A 154 17.65 -13.14 0.75
C ALA A 154 16.91 -13.46 -0.55
N ARG A 155 15.70 -13.98 -0.45
CA ARG A 155 14.82 -14.25 -1.62
C ARG A 155 14.50 -12.99 -2.38
N HIS A 156 14.15 -11.91 -1.68
CA HIS A 156 13.82 -10.61 -2.29
C HIS A 156 15.01 -10.04 -3.07
N ARG A 157 16.21 -10.07 -2.49
CA ARG A 157 17.45 -9.60 -3.16
C ARG A 157 17.78 -10.45 -4.39
N ALA A 158 17.65 -11.77 -4.30
CA ALA A 158 17.89 -12.67 -5.43
C ALA A 158 16.90 -12.41 -6.58
N GLY A 159 15.65 -12.16 -6.28
CA GLY A 159 14.63 -11.80 -7.29
C GLY A 159 14.92 -10.47 -7.99
N LYS A 160 15.56 -9.51 -7.33
CA LYS A 160 16.01 -8.25 -7.95
C LYS A 160 17.22 -8.43 -8.86
N ALA A 161 18.15 -9.30 -8.49
CA ALA A 161 19.35 -9.58 -9.29
C ALA A 161 19.03 -10.22 -10.64
N THR A 162 17.95 -11.01 -10.73
CA THR A 162 17.50 -11.67 -11.97
C THR A 162 16.71 -10.76 -12.90
N LYS A 163 16.25 -9.57 -12.46
CA LYS A 163 15.50 -8.59 -13.25
C LYS A 163 16.35 -7.50 -13.89
N LYS A 164 17.68 -7.55 -13.70
CA LYS A 164 18.66 -6.70 -14.37
C LYS A 164 19.26 -7.40 -15.58
#